data_6d335de2f2c5fc15c142d1f851bb73c9
#
_entry.id   6d335de2f2c5fc15c142d1f851bb73c9
#
_cell.length_a   1.000
_cell.length_b   1.000
_cell.length_c   1.000
_cell.angle_alpha   90.00
_cell.angle_beta   90.00
_cell.angle_gamma   90.00
#
_symmetry.space_group_name_H-M   'P 1'
#
loop_
_entity.id
_entity.type
_entity.pdbx_description
1 polymer ?
#
loop_
_entity_poly.entity_id
_entity_poly.type
_entity_poly.pdbx_seq_one_letter_code
_entity_poly.pdbx_strand_id
1 'polypeptide(L)'
;CKGSIGVLRRMYELGVRMMTLTWNHENELASPNVVPGGGHNIWPCTPNTETGLKEKGFEFLAEMERLHIIADVSHLSDKGFWDIVEHSTRPFAASHSNCRALAPHCRNLTDEMIRALANKGGLVGLNYCSGFLDNQPEEKLCRSTTALMAKHAAHFKQVGGIEIIGLGSDFDGIGGKLEMDNCSKLPLLADALRREGFTEDEVEAIFYRNARRFFEENL
;
A
#
# COMPACT_ATOMS: atom_id res chain seq x y z
N CYS A 1 -13.57 10.41 -10.50
CA CYS A 1 -15.00 9.98 -10.52
C CYS A 1 -15.95 11.05 -9.98
N LYS A 2 -15.47 12.02 -9.21
CA LYS A 2 -16.29 13.05 -8.53
C LYS A 2 -17.45 12.44 -7.71
N GLY A 3 -17.23 11.26 -7.10
CA GLY A 3 -18.24 10.57 -6.32
C GLY A 3 -19.42 10.00 -7.11
N SER A 4 -19.28 9.74 -8.42
CA SER A 4 -20.34 9.19 -9.26
C SER A 4 -20.27 7.67 -9.38
N ILE A 5 -21.26 6.97 -8.82
CA ILE A 5 -21.41 5.51 -8.97
C ILE A 5 -21.54 5.09 -10.44
N GLY A 6 -22.20 5.90 -11.28
CA GLY A 6 -22.30 5.63 -12.71
C GLY A 6 -20.93 5.62 -13.41
N VAL A 7 -20.02 6.52 -13.01
CA VAL A 7 -18.64 6.53 -13.52
C VAL A 7 -17.87 5.31 -13.01
N LEU A 8 -18.03 4.91 -11.75
CA LEU A 8 -17.41 3.69 -11.20
C LEU A 8 -17.82 2.44 -12.01
N ARG A 9 -19.11 2.29 -12.28
CA ARG A 9 -19.62 1.18 -13.12
C ARG A 9 -19.01 1.19 -14.51
N ARG A 10 -18.90 2.37 -15.11
CA ARG A 10 -18.27 2.50 -16.42
C ARG A 10 -16.80 2.14 -16.40
N MET A 11 -16.06 2.49 -15.34
CA MET A 11 -14.67 2.08 -15.15
C MET A 11 -14.55 0.56 -15.04
N TYR A 12 -15.47 -0.08 -14.30
CA TYR A 12 -15.52 -1.55 -14.23
C TYR A 12 -15.73 -2.19 -15.61
N GLU A 13 -16.66 -1.69 -16.43
CA GLU A 13 -16.88 -2.14 -17.81
C GLU A 13 -15.62 -1.99 -18.69
N LEU A 14 -14.80 -0.96 -18.43
CA LEU A 14 -13.52 -0.72 -19.10
C LEU A 14 -12.36 -1.57 -18.56
N GLY A 15 -12.60 -2.42 -17.56
CA GLY A 15 -11.62 -3.36 -17.04
C GLY A 15 -10.96 -2.96 -15.73
N VAL A 16 -11.36 -1.87 -15.07
CA VAL A 16 -10.83 -1.51 -13.74
C VAL A 16 -11.26 -2.56 -12.71
N ARG A 17 -10.30 -3.08 -11.95
CA ARG A 17 -10.50 -4.12 -10.93
C ARG A 17 -9.90 -3.76 -9.55
N MET A 18 -9.14 -2.70 -9.46
CA MET A 18 -8.63 -2.15 -8.20
C MET A 18 -8.64 -0.62 -8.26
N MET A 19 -9.00 0.04 -7.18
CA MET A 19 -9.11 1.50 -7.13
C MET A 19 -8.65 2.06 -5.79
N THR A 20 -7.75 3.05 -5.84
CA THR A 20 -7.38 3.90 -4.72
C THR A 20 -8.45 4.99 -4.54
N LEU A 21 -9.01 5.14 -3.32
CA LEU A 21 -10.12 6.06 -3.07
C LEU A 21 -9.70 7.52 -3.02
N THR A 22 -8.47 7.78 -2.61
CA THR A 22 -7.87 9.12 -2.63
C THR A 22 -6.39 9.03 -2.93
N TRP A 23 -5.82 10.10 -3.48
CA TRP A 23 -4.38 10.26 -3.60
C TRP A 23 -3.87 11.17 -2.46
N ASN A 24 -3.08 12.17 -2.77
CA ASN A 24 -2.48 13.09 -1.80
C ASN A 24 -3.40 14.26 -1.38
N HIS A 25 -4.60 14.33 -1.91
CA HIS A 25 -5.55 15.41 -1.63
C HIS A 25 -6.91 14.84 -1.27
N GLU A 26 -7.58 15.54 -0.37
CA GLU A 26 -8.96 15.24 -0.04
C GLU A 26 -9.86 15.37 -1.28
N ASN A 27 -10.80 14.45 -1.41
CA ASN A 27 -11.78 14.43 -2.49
C ASN A 27 -13.19 14.13 -1.95
N GLU A 28 -14.16 13.86 -2.81
CA GLU A 28 -15.53 13.57 -2.42
C GLU A 28 -15.70 12.21 -1.72
N LEU A 29 -14.70 11.32 -1.80
CA LEU A 29 -14.79 9.96 -1.26
C LEU A 29 -14.07 9.82 0.08
N ALA A 30 -12.87 10.41 0.21
CA ALA A 30 -12.01 10.14 1.34
C ALA A 30 -10.99 11.25 1.61
N SER A 31 -10.40 11.20 2.79
CA SER A 31 -9.28 12.02 3.23
C SER A 31 -7.95 11.28 3.06
N PRO A 32 -6.88 12.00 2.66
CA PRO A 32 -5.56 11.42 2.46
C PRO A 32 -4.84 11.16 3.79
N ASN A 33 -3.74 10.45 3.71
CA ASN A 33 -2.90 10.01 4.82
C ASN A 33 -2.20 11.13 5.60
N VAL A 34 -2.13 12.35 5.09
CA VAL A 34 -1.62 13.53 5.79
C VAL A 34 -2.76 14.45 6.23
N VAL A 35 -2.56 15.16 7.36
CA VAL A 35 -3.54 16.14 7.81
C VAL A 35 -3.74 17.25 6.78
N PRO A 36 -4.98 17.81 6.63
CA PRO A 36 -5.23 18.94 5.74
C PRO A 36 -4.28 20.12 6.03
N GLY A 37 -3.65 20.65 4.98
CA GLY A 37 -2.64 21.71 5.10
C GLY A 37 -1.22 21.23 5.44
N GLY A 38 -1.05 19.96 5.78
CA GLY A 38 0.26 19.30 5.82
C GLY A 38 0.69 19.00 4.38
N GLY A 39 1.85 19.48 3.96
CA GLY A 39 2.39 19.16 2.63
C GLY A 39 2.81 17.68 2.56
N HIS A 40 2.60 17.04 1.41
CA HIS A 40 3.03 15.65 1.19
C HIS A 40 4.54 15.44 1.31
N ASN A 41 5.29 16.52 1.20
CA ASN A 41 6.75 16.57 1.27
C ASN A 41 7.25 17.10 2.62
N ILE A 42 6.39 17.17 3.64
CA ILE A 42 6.82 17.55 4.99
C ILE A 42 7.38 16.31 5.69
N TRP A 43 8.62 16.36 6.06
CA TRP A 43 9.32 15.32 6.79
C TRP A 43 9.65 15.79 8.22
N PRO A 44 9.30 15.03 9.26
CA PRO A 44 8.36 13.89 9.27
C PRO A 44 6.91 14.35 9.05
N CYS A 45 6.11 13.53 8.37
CA CYS A 45 4.69 13.85 8.18
C CYS A 45 3.84 13.34 9.36
N THR A 46 2.79 14.10 9.70
CA THR A 46 1.82 13.70 10.72
C THR A 46 0.69 12.88 10.08
N PRO A 47 0.43 11.64 10.54
CA PRO A 47 -0.67 10.84 10.03
C PRO A 47 -2.02 11.52 10.28
N ASN A 48 -2.94 11.41 9.34
CA ASN A 48 -4.32 11.83 9.52
C ASN A 48 -5.12 10.70 10.19
N THR A 49 -5.36 10.84 11.48
CA THR A 49 -6.11 9.88 12.32
C THR A 49 -7.57 10.29 12.54
N GLU A 50 -7.97 11.50 12.08
CA GLU A 50 -9.25 12.10 12.44
C GLU A 50 -10.32 11.95 11.35
N THR A 51 -9.92 12.05 10.08
CA THR A 51 -10.85 12.04 8.94
C THR A 51 -10.56 10.89 8.00
N GLY A 52 -11.57 10.13 7.61
CA GLY A 52 -11.48 8.92 6.81
C GLY A 52 -12.36 8.97 5.57
N LEU A 53 -13.18 7.92 5.40
CA LEU A 53 -14.17 7.87 4.34
C LEU A 53 -15.29 8.88 4.62
N LYS A 54 -15.77 9.51 3.54
CA LYS A 54 -16.96 10.35 3.55
C LYS A 54 -18.19 9.49 3.22
N GLU A 55 -19.39 10.06 3.36
CA GLU A 55 -20.65 9.37 3.03
C GLU A 55 -20.58 8.70 1.65
N LYS A 56 -20.18 9.44 0.62
CA LYS A 56 -19.96 8.88 -0.72
C LYS A 56 -18.84 7.84 -0.80
N GLY A 57 -17.86 7.90 0.08
CA GLY A 57 -16.78 6.90 0.17
C GLY A 57 -17.31 5.54 0.61
N PHE A 58 -18.24 5.52 1.58
CA PHE A 58 -18.90 4.28 2.00
C PHE A 58 -19.82 3.72 0.92
N GLU A 59 -20.57 4.58 0.20
CA GLU A 59 -21.37 4.15 -0.96
C GLU A 59 -20.48 3.53 -2.06
N PHE A 60 -19.31 4.16 -2.32
CA PHE A 60 -18.34 3.66 -3.29
C PHE A 60 -17.76 2.32 -2.88
N LEU A 61 -17.37 2.16 -1.61
CA LEU A 61 -16.85 0.90 -1.09
C LEU A 61 -17.87 -0.23 -1.29
N ALA A 62 -19.12 -0.01 -0.91
CA ALA A 62 -20.20 -1.00 -1.09
C ALA A 62 -20.39 -1.39 -2.57
N GLU A 63 -20.37 -0.41 -3.48
CA GLU A 63 -20.51 -0.70 -4.91
C GLU A 63 -19.25 -1.34 -5.49
N MET A 64 -18.04 -0.97 -5.03
CA MET A 64 -16.79 -1.63 -5.42
C MET A 64 -16.82 -3.12 -5.05
N GLU A 65 -17.23 -3.46 -3.84
CA GLU A 65 -17.38 -4.86 -3.41
C GLU A 65 -18.38 -5.63 -4.25
N ARG A 66 -19.55 -5.02 -4.56
CA ARG A 66 -20.55 -5.62 -5.43
C ARG A 66 -20.02 -5.91 -6.84
N LEU A 67 -19.12 -5.06 -7.33
CA LEU A 67 -18.49 -5.18 -8.66
C LEU A 67 -17.19 -6.00 -8.63
N HIS A 68 -16.75 -6.50 -7.48
CA HIS A 68 -15.45 -7.13 -7.34
C HIS A 68 -14.27 -6.19 -7.71
N ILE A 69 -14.39 -4.90 -7.39
CA ILE A 69 -13.28 -3.96 -7.47
C ILE A 69 -12.61 -3.91 -6.11
N ILE A 70 -11.33 -4.24 -6.06
CA ILE A 70 -10.53 -4.25 -4.83
C ILE A 70 -10.31 -2.82 -4.36
N ALA A 71 -10.58 -2.53 -3.09
CA ALA A 71 -10.22 -1.26 -2.47
C ALA A 71 -8.71 -1.22 -2.19
N ASP A 72 -8.04 -0.14 -2.63
CA ASP A 72 -6.63 0.12 -2.34
C ASP A 72 -6.53 1.23 -1.29
N VAL A 73 -5.89 0.91 -0.16
CA VAL A 73 -5.73 1.82 0.97
C VAL A 73 -4.42 2.63 0.94
N SER A 74 -3.54 2.41 -0.04
CA SER A 74 -2.36 3.25 -0.23
C SER A 74 -2.80 4.70 -0.44
N HIS A 75 -2.20 5.67 0.25
CA HIS A 75 -2.61 7.08 0.34
C HIS A 75 -3.82 7.40 1.23
N LEU A 76 -4.61 6.43 1.65
CA LEU A 76 -5.75 6.65 2.52
C LEU A 76 -5.27 7.06 3.92
N SER A 77 -6.02 7.91 4.62
CA SER A 77 -5.74 8.29 6.00
C SER A 77 -5.77 7.06 6.93
N ASP A 78 -5.15 7.16 8.09
CA ASP A 78 -5.23 6.10 9.11
C ASP A 78 -6.69 5.84 9.51
N LYS A 79 -7.49 6.91 9.70
CA LYS A 79 -8.93 6.75 9.97
C LYS A 79 -9.64 6.03 8.82
N GLY A 80 -9.34 6.41 7.56
CA GLY A 80 -9.94 5.77 6.38
C GLY A 80 -9.51 4.31 6.22
N PHE A 81 -8.28 3.95 6.60
CA PHE A 81 -7.86 2.55 6.67
C PHE A 81 -8.77 1.75 7.63
N TRP A 82 -9.03 2.29 8.83
CA TRP A 82 -9.89 1.63 9.80
C TRP A 82 -11.36 1.61 9.37
N ASP A 83 -11.83 2.63 8.64
CA ASP A 83 -13.16 2.61 8.01
C ASP A 83 -13.29 1.44 7.02
N ILE A 84 -12.25 1.20 6.18
CA ILE A 84 -12.22 0.03 5.29
C ILE A 84 -12.23 -1.28 6.09
N VAL A 85 -11.41 -1.40 7.14
CA VAL A 85 -11.38 -2.60 7.99
C VAL A 85 -12.75 -2.90 8.60
N GLU A 86 -13.45 -1.87 9.07
CA GLU A 86 -14.75 -2.01 9.75
C GLU A 86 -15.89 -2.35 8.77
N HIS A 87 -15.91 -1.70 7.60
CA HIS A 87 -17.06 -1.77 6.69
C HIS A 87 -16.85 -2.73 5.51
N SER A 88 -15.62 -3.09 5.18
CA SER A 88 -15.36 -4.05 4.10
C SER A 88 -15.68 -5.47 4.52
N THR A 89 -16.42 -6.18 3.67
CA THR A 89 -16.71 -7.61 3.78
C THR A 89 -15.72 -8.46 2.97
N ARG A 90 -14.93 -7.83 2.10
CA ARG A 90 -13.97 -8.47 1.20
C ARG A 90 -12.54 -8.10 1.55
N PRO A 91 -11.56 -8.90 1.13
CA PRO A 91 -10.14 -8.52 1.20
C PRO A 91 -9.87 -7.21 0.45
N PHE A 92 -8.92 -6.43 0.94
CA PHE A 92 -8.47 -5.18 0.33
C PHE A 92 -6.94 -5.15 0.22
N ALA A 93 -6.38 -4.21 -0.50
CA ALA A 93 -4.94 -4.12 -0.71
C ALA A 93 -4.37 -2.77 -0.26
N ALA A 94 -3.09 -2.77 0.11
CA ALA A 94 -2.22 -1.61 0.11
C ALA A 94 -1.24 -1.79 -1.05
N SER A 95 -1.57 -1.22 -2.21
CA SER A 95 -0.83 -1.48 -3.45
C SER A 95 0.65 -1.13 -3.38
N HIS A 96 1.03 -0.11 -2.57
CA HIS A 96 2.40 0.37 -2.43
C HIS A 96 2.60 1.07 -1.07
N SER A 97 2.91 0.30 -0.02
CA SER A 97 3.14 0.79 1.35
C SER A 97 4.22 -0.04 2.06
N ASN A 98 4.83 0.56 3.10
CA ASN A 98 5.88 -0.10 3.87
C ASN A 98 5.52 -0.14 5.38
N CYS A 99 6.49 -0.45 6.25
CA CYS A 99 6.29 -0.61 7.69
C CYS A 99 6.62 0.69 8.43
N ARG A 100 5.67 1.27 9.15
CA ARG A 100 5.86 2.51 9.91
C ARG A 100 6.83 2.33 11.07
N ALA A 101 6.93 1.13 11.62
CA ALA A 101 7.89 0.80 12.67
C ALA A 101 9.36 0.97 12.22
N LEU A 102 9.65 0.77 10.94
CA LEU A 102 11.01 0.91 10.38
C LEU A 102 11.26 2.30 9.79
N ALA A 103 10.27 2.90 9.16
CA ALA A 103 10.32 4.26 8.62
C ALA A 103 9.04 4.99 9.01
N PRO A 104 9.09 5.95 9.98
CA PRO A 104 7.91 6.58 10.58
C PRO A 104 7.28 7.61 9.66
N HIS A 105 6.82 7.17 8.50
CA HIS A 105 6.14 7.97 7.50
C HIS A 105 4.63 7.63 7.47
N CYS A 106 3.77 8.65 7.28
CA CYS A 106 2.32 8.48 7.27
C CYS A 106 1.80 7.59 6.11
N ARG A 107 2.60 7.41 5.04
CA ARG A 107 2.30 6.47 3.94
C ARG A 107 2.51 5.01 4.32
N ASN A 108 3.20 4.74 5.43
CA ASN A 108 3.51 3.40 5.90
C ASN A 108 2.44 2.90 6.88
N LEU A 109 2.24 1.59 6.91
CA LEU A 109 1.29 0.91 7.78
C LEU A 109 1.88 0.71 9.18
N THR A 110 1.07 0.89 10.23
CA THR A 110 1.42 0.46 11.59
C THR A 110 1.33 -1.07 11.70
N ASP A 111 1.91 -1.64 12.74
CA ASP A 111 1.83 -3.09 12.98
C ASP A 111 0.39 -3.56 13.18
N GLU A 112 -0.47 -2.73 13.79
CA GLU A 112 -1.90 -3.01 13.94
C GLU A 112 -2.60 -3.04 12.58
N MET A 113 -2.28 -2.10 11.69
CA MET A 113 -2.81 -2.07 10.33
C MET A 113 -2.35 -3.29 9.52
N ILE A 114 -1.08 -3.68 9.64
CA ILE A 114 -0.54 -4.88 8.98
C ILE A 114 -1.29 -6.13 9.43
N ARG A 115 -1.51 -6.30 10.75
CA ARG A 115 -2.29 -7.42 11.28
C ARG A 115 -3.75 -7.39 10.79
N ALA A 116 -4.38 -6.23 10.78
CA ALA A 116 -5.75 -6.08 10.30
C ALA A 116 -5.90 -6.44 8.81
N LEU A 117 -4.94 -5.98 7.97
CA LEU A 117 -4.88 -6.34 6.55
C LEU A 117 -4.70 -7.85 6.37
N ALA A 118 -3.77 -8.46 7.12
CA ALA A 118 -3.53 -9.90 7.10
C ALA A 118 -4.78 -10.71 7.50
N ASN A 119 -5.45 -10.31 8.58
CA ASN A 119 -6.67 -10.96 9.07
C ASN A 119 -7.84 -10.88 8.08
N LYS A 120 -7.85 -9.86 7.21
CA LYS A 120 -8.81 -9.71 6.11
C LYS A 120 -8.40 -10.47 4.83
N GLY A 121 -7.27 -11.18 4.85
CA GLY A 121 -6.75 -11.85 3.66
C GLY A 121 -6.19 -10.88 2.60
N GLY A 122 -5.77 -9.70 3.02
CA GLY A 122 -5.31 -8.62 2.14
C GLY A 122 -3.90 -8.84 1.59
N LEU A 123 -3.48 -7.90 0.72
CA LEU A 123 -2.16 -7.88 0.11
C LEU A 123 -1.49 -6.51 0.32
N VAL A 124 -0.20 -6.49 0.63
CA VAL A 124 0.61 -5.26 0.66
C VAL A 124 1.75 -5.33 -0.37
N GLY A 125 1.80 -4.35 -1.25
CA GLY A 125 2.89 -4.17 -2.20
C GLY A 125 4.03 -3.35 -1.56
N LEU A 126 5.23 -3.91 -1.53
CA LEU A 126 6.44 -3.27 -1.02
C LEU A 126 6.81 -2.07 -1.90
N ASN A 127 6.76 -0.85 -1.35
CA ASN A 127 7.08 0.39 -2.05
C ASN A 127 8.59 0.66 -2.06
N TYR A 128 9.11 1.24 -3.14
CA TYR A 128 10.55 1.50 -3.31
C TYR A 128 10.95 2.97 -3.07
N CYS A 129 10.03 3.83 -2.64
CA CYS A 129 10.33 5.21 -2.31
C CYS A 129 11.29 5.31 -1.11
N SER A 130 12.36 6.07 -1.27
CA SER A 130 13.40 6.24 -0.24
C SER A 130 12.84 6.73 1.10
N GLY A 131 11.92 7.72 1.08
CA GLY A 131 11.30 8.26 2.28
C GLY A 131 10.37 7.29 3.01
N PHE A 132 9.94 6.19 2.35
CA PHE A 132 9.11 5.16 2.98
C PHE A 132 9.91 3.92 3.41
N LEU A 133 11.19 3.86 3.02
CA LEU A 133 12.11 2.76 3.34
C LEU A 133 13.12 3.11 4.42
N ASP A 134 13.56 4.36 4.49
CA ASP A 134 14.67 4.77 5.36
C ASP A 134 14.20 5.75 6.44
N ASN A 135 14.79 5.64 7.61
CA ASN A 135 14.50 6.52 8.76
C ASN A 135 15.68 7.45 8.99
N GLN A 136 15.76 8.54 8.23
CA GLN A 136 16.79 9.56 8.38
C GLN A 136 16.17 10.85 8.93
N PRO A 137 16.96 11.75 9.57
CA PRO A 137 16.45 13.01 10.12
C PRO A 137 15.94 13.97 9.04
N GLU A 138 16.37 13.82 7.79
CA GLU A 138 15.93 14.60 6.65
C GLU A 138 15.63 13.68 5.46
N GLU A 139 14.54 13.92 4.77
CA GLU A 139 14.10 13.10 3.61
C GLU A 139 15.19 12.96 2.53
N LYS A 140 15.93 14.04 2.25
CA LYS A 140 17.02 14.01 1.24
C LYS A 140 18.18 13.05 1.56
N LEU A 141 18.27 12.59 2.83
CA LEU A 141 19.25 11.61 3.28
C LEU A 141 18.73 10.18 3.19
N CYS A 142 17.41 9.99 2.99
CA CYS A 142 16.81 8.69 2.85
C CYS A 142 17.30 7.97 1.58
N ARG A 143 17.48 6.67 1.71
CA ARG A 143 17.98 5.80 0.64
C ARG A 143 16.94 4.79 0.23
N SER A 144 16.92 4.49 -1.05
CA SER A 144 16.17 3.37 -1.61
C SER A 144 17.16 2.26 -1.97
N THR A 145 17.29 1.28 -1.08
CA THR A 145 18.17 0.12 -1.31
C THR A 145 17.41 -1.19 -1.18
N THR A 146 17.84 -2.20 -1.92
CA THR A 146 17.25 -3.54 -1.85
C THR A 146 17.39 -4.16 -0.47
N ALA A 147 18.44 -3.82 0.28
CA ALA A 147 18.63 -4.24 1.67
C ALA A 147 17.55 -3.65 2.60
N LEU A 148 17.16 -2.38 2.42
CA LEU A 148 16.05 -1.78 3.18
C LEU A 148 14.72 -2.42 2.80
N MET A 149 14.48 -2.64 1.50
CA MET A 149 13.29 -3.35 1.03
C MET A 149 13.17 -4.74 1.65
N ALA A 150 14.26 -5.52 1.72
CA ALA A 150 14.28 -6.83 2.34
C ALA A 150 13.95 -6.78 3.84
N LYS A 151 14.42 -5.76 4.57
CA LYS A 151 14.07 -5.55 5.99
C LYS A 151 12.59 -5.25 6.18
N HIS A 152 11.99 -4.42 5.32
CA HIS A 152 10.55 -4.19 5.36
C HIS A 152 9.76 -5.47 5.06
N ALA A 153 10.19 -6.27 4.09
CA ALA A 153 9.59 -7.57 3.81
C ALA A 153 9.69 -8.52 5.02
N ALA A 154 10.85 -8.55 5.71
CA ALA A 154 11.01 -9.34 6.93
C ALA A 154 10.07 -8.89 8.05
N HIS A 155 9.89 -7.58 8.23
CA HIS A 155 8.95 -7.05 9.21
C HIS A 155 7.49 -7.39 8.84
N PHE A 156 7.09 -7.26 7.58
CA PHE A 156 5.78 -7.71 7.12
C PHE A 156 5.54 -9.19 7.41
N LYS A 157 6.54 -10.05 7.10
CA LYS A 157 6.48 -11.49 7.40
C LYS A 157 6.31 -11.76 8.88
N GLN A 158 7.04 -11.03 9.74
CA GLN A 158 6.96 -11.19 11.19
C GLN A 158 5.59 -10.78 11.75
N VAL A 159 4.97 -9.72 11.22
CA VAL A 159 3.75 -9.12 11.77
C VAL A 159 2.48 -9.70 11.16
N GLY A 160 2.47 -9.94 9.84
CA GLY A 160 1.29 -10.31 9.08
C GLY A 160 1.39 -11.64 8.32
N GLY A 161 2.56 -12.28 8.30
CA GLY A 161 2.79 -13.50 7.53
C GLY A 161 3.35 -13.24 6.13
N ILE A 162 3.86 -14.30 5.51
CA ILE A 162 4.49 -14.24 4.19
C ILE A 162 3.44 -13.99 3.09
N GLU A 163 2.23 -14.45 3.28
CA GLU A 163 1.15 -14.50 2.29
C GLU A 163 0.64 -13.11 1.89
N ILE A 164 0.86 -12.10 2.74
CA ILE A 164 0.38 -10.74 2.47
C ILE A 164 1.31 -9.93 1.58
N ILE A 165 2.56 -10.38 1.35
CA ILE A 165 3.63 -9.58 0.75
C ILE A 165 3.63 -9.74 -0.76
N GLY A 166 3.60 -8.63 -1.47
CA GLY A 166 3.83 -8.53 -2.91
C GLY A 166 4.77 -7.38 -3.26
N LEU A 167 4.96 -7.12 -4.54
CA LEU A 167 5.78 -6.04 -5.06
C LEU A 167 4.89 -4.87 -5.48
N GLY A 168 5.14 -3.68 -4.94
CA GLY A 168 4.39 -2.45 -5.19
C GLY A 168 5.34 -1.28 -5.49
N SER A 169 6.16 -1.43 -6.50
CA SER A 169 7.34 -0.62 -6.81
C SER A 169 7.14 0.89 -6.79
N ASP A 170 6.03 1.36 -7.33
CA ASP A 170 5.76 2.80 -7.56
C ASP A 170 6.77 3.47 -8.51
N PHE A 171 7.35 2.73 -9.47
CA PHE A 171 8.42 3.19 -10.34
C PHE A 171 8.11 4.50 -11.07
N ASP A 172 6.88 4.69 -11.51
CA ASP A 172 6.47 5.89 -12.26
C ASP A 172 6.07 7.06 -11.33
N GLY A 173 5.87 6.81 -10.04
CA GLY A 173 5.43 7.76 -9.03
C GLY A 173 6.54 8.31 -8.12
N ILE A 174 7.73 7.71 -8.16
CA ILE A 174 8.84 8.04 -7.26
C ILE A 174 10.08 8.53 -8.02
N GLY A 175 10.90 9.32 -7.36
CA GLY A 175 12.13 9.88 -7.91
C GLY A 175 13.32 9.68 -7.00
N GLY A 176 14.45 10.34 -7.34
CA GLY A 176 15.67 10.30 -6.55
C GLY A 176 16.64 9.21 -6.98
N LYS A 177 17.57 8.85 -6.09
CA LYS A 177 18.57 7.81 -6.32
C LYS A 177 18.05 6.47 -5.85
N LEU A 178 17.50 5.69 -6.79
CA LEU A 178 17.02 4.34 -6.54
C LEU A 178 18.11 3.34 -6.91
N GLU A 179 18.45 2.41 -6.02
CA GLU A 179 19.32 1.26 -6.36
C GLU A 179 18.65 0.41 -7.42
N MET A 180 17.32 0.26 -7.32
CA MET A 180 16.48 -0.44 -8.28
C MET A 180 15.50 0.56 -8.90
N ASP A 181 15.83 1.08 -10.08
CA ASP A 181 15.10 2.14 -10.78
C ASP A 181 14.16 1.62 -11.89
N ASN A 182 14.19 0.32 -12.15
CA ASN A 182 13.31 -0.34 -13.12
C ASN A 182 13.25 -1.85 -12.89
N CYS A 183 12.32 -2.52 -13.57
CA CYS A 183 12.03 -3.94 -13.37
C CYS A 183 13.18 -4.88 -13.77
N SER A 184 14.12 -4.47 -14.63
CA SER A 184 15.26 -5.32 -14.98
C SER A 184 16.21 -5.57 -13.81
N LYS A 185 16.13 -4.74 -12.76
CA LYS A 185 16.91 -4.86 -11.52
C LYS A 185 16.24 -5.68 -10.42
N LEU A 186 15.05 -6.23 -10.65
CA LEU A 186 14.36 -7.10 -9.68
C LEU A 186 15.21 -8.25 -9.15
N PRO A 187 16.14 -8.87 -9.90
CA PRO A 187 17.04 -9.87 -9.35
C PRO A 187 17.87 -9.40 -8.15
N LEU A 188 18.19 -8.10 -8.05
CA LEU A 188 18.90 -7.54 -6.90
C LEU A 188 18.07 -7.64 -5.62
N LEU A 189 16.74 -7.44 -5.72
CA LEU A 189 15.84 -7.61 -4.58
C LEU A 189 15.72 -9.08 -4.17
N ALA A 190 15.65 -10.01 -5.13
CA ALA A 190 15.66 -11.45 -4.82
C ALA A 190 16.91 -11.84 -4.04
N ASP A 191 18.09 -11.35 -4.46
CA ASP A 191 19.34 -11.59 -3.75
C ASP A 191 19.38 -10.93 -2.36
N ALA A 192 18.76 -9.75 -2.19
CA ALA A 192 18.67 -9.09 -0.90
C ALA A 192 17.74 -9.85 0.07
N LEU A 193 16.61 -10.37 -0.42
CA LEU A 193 15.69 -11.22 0.36
C LEU A 193 16.39 -12.50 0.83
N ARG A 194 17.15 -13.19 -0.04
CA ARG A 194 17.96 -14.36 0.35
C ARG A 194 18.96 -14.04 1.44
N ARG A 195 19.66 -12.90 1.33
CA ARG A 195 20.60 -12.44 2.38
C ARG A 195 19.91 -12.11 3.70
N GLU A 196 18.66 -11.67 3.65
CA GLU A 196 17.83 -11.41 4.86
C GLU A 196 17.24 -12.68 5.46
N GLY A 197 17.43 -13.85 4.82
CA GLY A 197 17.03 -15.16 5.34
C GLY A 197 15.71 -15.70 4.79
N PHE A 198 15.20 -15.14 3.68
CA PHE A 198 14.06 -15.72 2.98
C PHE A 198 14.49 -16.96 2.17
N THR A 199 13.67 -18.01 2.21
CA THR A 199 13.83 -19.19 1.38
C THR A 199 13.46 -18.90 -0.08
N GLU A 200 13.89 -19.76 -1.02
CA GLU A 200 13.49 -19.62 -2.44
C GLU A 200 11.96 -19.62 -2.62
N ASP A 201 11.27 -20.49 -1.88
CA ASP A 201 9.82 -20.58 -1.90
C ASP A 201 9.17 -19.27 -1.45
N GLU A 202 9.71 -18.62 -0.42
CA GLU A 202 9.21 -17.32 0.07
C GLU A 202 9.54 -16.17 -0.90
N VAL A 203 10.71 -16.19 -1.54
CA VAL A 203 11.07 -15.22 -2.59
C VAL A 203 10.10 -15.34 -3.76
N GLU A 204 9.81 -16.55 -4.22
CA GLU A 204 8.83 -16.78 -5.28
C GLU A 204 7.41 -16.35 -4.85
N ALA A 205 7.03 -16.59 -3.59
CA ALA A 205 5.75 -16.14 -3.05
C ALA A 205 5.61 -14.62 -3.12
N ILE A 206 6.61 -13.86 -2.67
CA ILE A 206 6.63 -12.38 -2.72
C ILE A 206 6.59 -11.87 -4.16
N PHE A 207 7.37 -12.50 -5.07
CA PHE A 207 7.51 -12.02 -6.44
C PHE A 207 6.29 -12.28 -7.31
N TYR A 208 5.54 -13.35 -7.01
CA TYR A 208 4.50 -13.81 -7.93
C TYR A 208 3.28 -14.44 -7.24
N ARG A 209 3.46 -15.49 -6.41
CA ARG A 209 2.35 -16.35 -5.98
C ARG A 209 1.32 -15.64 -5.11
N ASN A 210 1.78 -14.77 -4.20
CA ASN A 210 0.87 -14.06 -3.29
C ASN A 210 -0.06 -13.11 -4.06
N ALA A 211 0.50 -12.29 -4.95
CA ALA A 211 -0.30 -11.37 -5.76
C ALA A 211 -1.24 -12.15 -6.70
N ARG A 212 -0.74 -13.19 -7.37
CA ARG A 212 -1.56 -14.04 -8.24
C ARG A 212 -2.74 -14.63 -7.48
N ARG A 213 -2.48 -15.32 -6.35
CA ARG A 213 -3.53 -15.89 -5.51
C ARG A 213 -4.55 -14.83 -5.10
N PHE A 214 -4.07 -13.69 -4.58
CA PHE A 214 -4.94 -12.60 -4.13
C PHE A 214 -5.88 -12.12 -5.25
N PHE A 215 -5.37 -11.92 -6.45
CA PHE A 215 -6.21 -11.47 -7.58
C PHE A 215 -7.13 -12.58 -8.10
N GLU A 216 -6.67 -13.84 -8.20
CA GLU A 216 -7.51 -14.96 -8.63
C GLU A 216 -8.70 -15.23 -7.69
N GLU A 217 -8.52 -15.02 -6.38
CA GLU A 217 -9.57 -15.22 -5.37
C GLU A 217 -10.55 -14.04 -5.25
N ASN A 218 -10.16 -12.84 -5.69
CA ASN A 218 -10.93 -11.62 -5.42
C ASN A 218 -11.47 -10.87 -6.65
N LEU A 219 -11.10 -11.25 -7.87
CA LEU A 219 -11.62 -10.68 -9.13
C LEU A 219 -12.72 -11.57 -9.82
#